data_df4d1bf515468f80eaef0830da60dba5
#
_entry.id   df4d1bf515468f80eaef0830da60dba5
#
_cell.length_a   1.000
_cell.length_b   1.000
_cell.length_c   1.000
_cell.angle_alpha   90.00
_cell.angle_beta   90.00
_cell.angle_gamma   90.00
#
_symmetry.space_group_name_H-M   'P 1'
#
loop_
_entity.id
_entity.type
_entity.pdbx_description
1 polymer ?
#
loop_
_entity_poly.entity_id
_entity_poly.type
_entity_poly.pdbx_seq_one_letter_code
_entity_poly.pdbx_strand_id
1 'polypeptide(L)'
;MIPRVLNSWAPGDYTAALGIGKLITSVTMTLFYLLMEYARRERYKINGEKPLMISVWVLSVIRIALCCFPQNEWTSAEPSLLWGILRNIPFAVIGVMTVMLWFKSAKDDKPLKFAWLAVTLSFAFYLPVVLWSQMLPIIGMLMLPKTCMYIWLIVMFKSEGRSKQSLL
;
A
#
# COMPACT_ATOMS: atom_id res chain seq x y z
N MET A 1 21.71 -0.78 15.00
CA MET A 1 22.81 -1.79 15.11
C MET A 1 22.91 -2.66 13.86
N ILE A 2 21.83 -3.20 13.33
CA ILE A 2 21.78 -4.04 12.10
C ILE A 2 22.39 -3.36 10.85
N PRO A 3 22.12 -2.05 10.54
CA PRO A 3 22.68 -1.42 9.34
C PRO A 3 24.22 -1.36 9.30
N ARG A 4 24.87 -1.22 10.46
CA ARG A 4 26.34 -1.18 10.52
C ARG A 4 26.97 -2.55 10.25
N VAL A 5 26.34 -3.62 10.72
CA VAL A 5 26.85 -4.98 10.51
C VAL A 5 26.70 -5.36 9.04
N LEU A 6 25.54 -5.07 8.43
CA LEU A 6 25.32 -5.35 6.98
C LEU A 6 26.22 -4.49 6.08
N ASN A 7 26.46 -3.24 6.43
CA ASN A 7 27.35 -2.36 5.68
C ASN A 7 28.84 -2.75 5.78
N SER A 8 29.24 -3.46 6.86
CA SER A 8 30.58 -4.03 6.97
C SER A 8 30.79 -5.26 6.07
N TRP A 9 29.71 -5.97 5.73
CA TRP A 9 29.76 -7.15 4.84
C TRP A 9 29.66 -6.81 3.36
N ALA A 10 28.90 -5.79 3.00
CA ALA A 10 28.71 -5.32 1.62
C ALA A 10 28.44 -3.83 1.56
N PRO A 11 29.46 -2.98 1.79
CA PRO A 11 29.29 -1.52 1.72
C PRO A 11 28.94 -1.08 0.30
N GLY A 12 27.77 -0.51 0.10
CA GLY A 12 27.22 -0.11 -1.18
C GLY A 12 26.07 -0.97 -1.69
N ASP A 13 26.20 -2.29 -1.67
CA ASP A 13 25.15 -3.20 -2.16
C ASP A 13 23.89 -3.21 -1.29
N TYR A 14 24.02 -2.98 0.01
CA TYR A 14 22.89 -2.90 0.92
C TYR A 14 21.98 -1.71 0.61
N THR A 15 22.53 -0.56 0.27
CA THR A 15 21.74 0.64 -0.05
C THR A 15 20.97 0.45 -1.35
N ALA A 16 21.61 -0.15 -2.36
CA ALA A 16 20.97 -0.51 -3.62
C ALA A 16 19.85 -1.55 -3.42
N ALA A 17 20.11 -2.62 -2.66
CA ALA A 17 19.12 -3.65 -2.37
C ALA A 17 17.91 -3.09 -1.61
N LEU A 18 18.13 -2.21 -0.63
CA LEU A 18 17.07 -1.52 0.11
C LEU A 18 16.23 -0.61 -0.81
N GLY A 19 16.88 0.11 -1.72
CA GLY A 19 16.23 0.97 -2.70
C GLY A 19 15.34 0.18 -3.65
N ILE A 20 15.87 -0.90 -4.22
CA ILE A 20 15.10 -1.81 -5.08
C ILE A 20 13.91 -2.41 -4.31
N GLY A 21 14.12 -2.83 -3.07
CA GLY A 21 13.04 -3.32 -2.21
C GLY A 21 11.93 -2.28 -1.99
N LYS A 22 12.28 -1.02 -1.78
CA LYS A 22 11.30 0.09 -1.67
C LYS A 22 10.54 0.32 -2.98
N LEU A 23 11.21 0.25 -4.12
CA LEU A 23 10.58 0.37 -5.43
C LEU A 23 9.56 -0.77 -5.67
N ILE A 24 9.99 -2.01 -5.48
CA ILE A 24 9.12 -3.19 -5.62
C ILE A 24 7.91 -3.07 -4.69
N THR A 25 8.14 -2.71 -3.43
CA THR A 25 7.06 -2.51 -2.46
C THR A 25 6.08 -1.41 -2.89
N SER A 26 6.57 -0.31 -3.45
CA SER A 26 5.73 0.79 -3.95
C SER A 26 4.83 0.35 -5.10
N VAL A 27 5.36 -0.42 -6.04
CA VAL A 27 4.60 -0.96 -7.17
C VAL A 27 3.58 -1.99 -6.70
N THR A 28 3.99 -2.97 -5.90
CA THR A 28 3.11 -4.03 -5.41
C THR A 28 1.96 -3.50 -4.56
N MET A 29 2.20 -2.48 -3.73
CA MET A 29 1.14 -1.80 -2.98
C MET A 29 0.14 -1.11 -3.89
N THR A 30 0.60 -0.46 -4.95
CA THR A 30 -0.30 0.20 -5.92
C THR A 30 -1.18 -0.84 -6.60
N LEU A 31 -0.60 -1.95 -7.05
CA LEU A 31 -1.34 -3.06 -7.64
C LEU A 31 -2.33 -3.69 -6.66
N PHE A 32 -1.96 -3.81 -5.39
CA PHE A 32 -2.85 -4.34 -4.36
C PHE A 32 -4.14 -3.52 -4.22
N TYR A 33 -4.05 -2.19 -4.16
CA TYR A 33 -5.24 -1.33 -4.06
C TYR A 33 -6.06 -1.33 -5.36
N LEU A 34 -5.40 -1.45 -6.50
CA LEU A 34 -6.08 -1.62 -7.79
C LEU A 34 -6.90 -2.92 -7.81
N LEU A 35 -6.30 -4.03 -7.35
CA LEU A 35 -6.98 -5.33 -7.24
C LEU A 35 -8.10 -5.30 -6.21
N MET A 36 -7.93 -4.60 -5.08
CA MET A 36 -9.00 -4.39 -4.10
C MET A 36 -10.22 -3.70 -4.71
N GLU A 37 -10.00 -2.67 -5.52
CA GLU A 37 -11.11 -1.97 -6.18
C GLU A 37 -11.78 -2.88 -7.21
N TYR A 38 -11.00 -3.67 -7.96
CA TYR A 38 -11.54 -4.65 -8.88
C TYR A 38 -12.39 -5.71 -8.14
N ALA A 39 -11.87 -6.28 -7.06
CA ALA A 39 -12.59 -7.24 -6.23
C ALA A 39 -13.88 -6.68 -5.63
N ARG A 40 -13.89 -5.39 -5.22
CA ARG A 40 -15.08 -4.69 -4.74
C ARG A 40 -16.16 -4.65 -5.83
N ARG A 41 -15.79 -4.27 -7.03
CA ARG A 41 -16.72 -4.15 -8.16
C ARG A 41 -17.33 -5.48 -8.54
N GLU A 42 -16.50 -6.50 -8.64
CA GLU A 42 -16.94 -7.86 -8.95
C GLU A 42 -17.91 -8.39 -7.88
N ARG A 43 -17.56 -8.18 -6.60
CA ARG A 43 -18.38 -8.64 -5.49
C ARG A 43 -19.76 -8.01 -5.44
N TYR A 44 -19.81 -6.69 -5.53
CA TYR A 44 -21.05 -5.93 -5.39
C TYR A 44 -21.74 -5.66 -6.74
N LYS A 45 -21.26 -6.29 -7.83
CA LYS A 45 -21.80 -6.16 -9.20
C LYS A 45 -21.99 -4.69 -9.64
N ILE A 46 -21.01 -3.86 -9.33
CA ILE A 46 -21.08 -2.41 -9.57
C ILE A 46 -20.69 -2.12 -11.02
N ASN A 47 -21.69 -1.90 -11.88
CA ASN A 47 -21.49 -1.62 -13.30
C ASN A 47 -21.44 -0.12 -13.65
N GLY A 48 -21.80 0.78 -12.72
CA GLY A 48 -22.04 2.20 -12.99
C GLY A 48 -20.89 3.17 -12.66
N GLU A 49 -19.97 2.84 -11.78
CA GLU A 49 -18.94 3.78 -11.28
C GLU A 49 -17.67 3.79 -12.18
N LYS A 50 -17.84 3.88 -13.51
CA LYS A 50 -16.71 3.92 -14.45
C LYS A 50 -15.71 5.04 -14.18
N PRO A 51 -16.12 6.31 -13.88
CA PRO A 51 -15.17 7.40 -13.66
C PRO A 51 -14.27 7.15 -12.43
N LEU A 52 -14.82 6.54 -11.37
CA LEU A 52 -14.03 6.20 -10.18
C LEU A 52 -12.95 5.14 -10.49
N MET A 53 -13.29 4.13 -11.29
CA MET A 53 -12.31 3.13 -11.74
C MET A 53 -11.21 3.76 -12.58
N ILE A 54 -11.58 4.63 -13.52
CA ILE A 54 -10.62 5.37 -14.35
C ILE A 54 -9.70 6.22 -13.46
N SER A 55 -10.25 6.90 -12.46
CA SER A 55 -9.44 7.70 -11.52
C SER A 55 -8.41 6.86 -10.75
N VAL A 56 -8.81 5.68 -10.27
CA VAL A 56 -7.88 4.76 -9.58
C VAL A 56 -6.79 4.27 -10.54
N TRP A 57 -7.13 3.95 -11.79
CA TRP A 57 -6.17 3.55 -12.81
C TRP A 57 -5.19 4.68 -13.14
N VAL A 58 -5.69 5.88 -13.42
CA VAL A 58 -4.87 7.06 -13.74
C VAL A 58 -3.91 7.37 -12.59
N LEU A 59 -4.40 7.41 -11.36
CA LEU A 59 -3.57 7.66 -10.18
C LEU A 59 -2.52 6.56 -9.97
N SER A 60 -2.87 5.30 -10.27
CA SER A 60 -1.93 4.18 -10.19
C SER A 60 -0.81 4.30 -11.21
N VAL A 61 -1.15 4.66 -12.46
CA VAL A 61 -0.16 4.90 -13.52
C VAL A 61 0.74 6.09 -13.17
N ILE A 62 0.16 7.22 -12.73
CA ILE A 62 0.93 8.39 -12.28
C ILE A 62 1.89 8.01 -11.16
N ARG A 63 1.44 7.24 -10.16
CA ARG A 63 2.29 6.80 -9.07
C ARG A 63 3.45 5.93 -9.55
N ILE A 64 3.18 4.94 -10.40
CA ILE A 64 4.22 4.05 -10.94
C ILE A 64 5.22 4.87 -11.77
N ALA A 65 4.74 5.79 -12.61
CA ALA A 65 5.59 6.70 -13.36
C ALA A 65 6.49 7.53 -12.42
N LEU A 66 5.92 8.14 -11.37
CA LEU A 66 6.69 8.89 -10.37
C LEU A 66 7.74 8.01 -9.66
N CYS A 67 7.47 6.72 -9.43
CA CYS A 67 8.45 5.80 -8.85
C CYS A 67 9.61 5.48 -9.82
N CYS A 68 9.38 5.55 -11.13
CA CYS A 68 10.41 5.27 -12.14
C CYS A 68 11.35 6.46 -12.40
N PHE A 69 11.05 7.65 -11.88
CA PHE A 69 11.92 8.82 -12.07
C PHE A 69 13.25 8.64 -11.33
N PRO A 70 14.40 8.96 -11.98
CA PRO A 70 15.73 8.83 -11.39
C PRO A 70 15.93 9.73 -10.16
N GLN A 71 15.21 10.84 -10.07
CA GLN A 71 15.23 11.76 -8.94
C GLN A 71 14.74 11.16 -7.61
N ASN A 72 14.19 9.94 -7.64
CA ASN A 72 13.88 9.21 -6.41
C ASN A 72 15.12 8.72 -5.66
N GLU A 73 16.28 8.69 -6.33
CA GLU A 73 17.56 8.31 -5.74
C GLU A 73 17.47 7.02 -4.89
N TRP A 74 16.83 6.00 -5.44
CA TRP A 74 16.56 4.75 -4.72
C TRP A 74 17.81 4.06 -4.16
N THR A 75 18.96 4.30 -4.79
CA THR A 75 20.25 3.72 -4.41
C THR A 75 21.11 4.68 -3.57
N SER A 76 20.62 5.89 -3.29
CA SER A 76 21.30 6.86 -2.44
C SER A 76 21.12 6.55 -0.96
N ALA A 77 22.14 6.87 -0.15
CA ALA A 77 22.05 6.79 1.30
C ALA A 77 21.03 7.80 1.87
N GLU A 78 20.89 8.95 1.21
CA GLU A 78 19.97 10.03 1.59
C GLU A 78 19.05 10.38 0.41
N PRO A 79 17.99 9.58 0.17
CA PRO A 79 17.06 9.85 -0.90
C PRO A 79 16.24 11.12 -0.63
N SER A 80 15.89 11.85 -1.68
CA SER A 80 15.15 13.11 -1.59
C SER A 80 13.80 12.93 -0.90
N LEU A 81 13.59 13.63 0.22
CA LEU A 81 12.32 13.63 0.97
C LEU A 81 11.17 14.15 0.11
N LEU A 82 11.44 15.19 -0.71
CA LEU A 82 10.42 15.81 -1.57
C LEU A 82 9.85 14.81 -2.56
N TRP A 83 10.70 14.04 -3.25
CA TRP A 83 10.27 12.98 -4.16
C TRP A 83 9.57 11.84 -3.42
N GLY A 84 10.02 11.55 -2.19
CA GLY A 84 9.35 10.62 -1.29
C GLY A 84 7.90 11.03 -1.02
N ILE A 85 7.64 12.29 -0.72
CA ILE A 85 6.30 12.83 -0.49
C ILE A 85 5.50 12.85 -1.80
N LEU A 86 6.07 13.40 -2.88
CA LEU A 86 5.39 13.59 -4.16
C LEU A 86 4.82 12.29 -4.73
N ARG A 87 5.58 11.20 -4.72
CA ARG A 87 5.11 9.88 -5.18
C ARG A 87 4.04 9.27 -4.27
N ASN A 88 3.96 9.68 -3.01
CA ASN A 88 2.97 9.17 -2.07
C ASN A 88 1.66 9.96 -2.06
N ILE A 89 1.60 11.16 -2.67
CA ILE A 89 0.35 11.91 -2.82
C ILE A 89 -0.71 11.11 -3.60
N PRO A 90 -0.45 10.63 -4.84
CA PRO A 90 -1.45 9.84 -5.55
C PRO A 90 -1.83 8.55 -4.81
N PHE A 91 -0.89 7.96 -4.05
CA PHE A 91 -1.18 6.80 -3.23
C PHE A 91 -2.12 7.11 -2.06
N ALA A 92 -1.92 8.23 -1.39
CA ALA A 92 -2.80 8.67 -0.32
C ALA A 92 -4.22 8.91 -0.85
N VAL A 93 -4.34 9.52 -2.04
CA VAL A 93 -5.63 9.72 -2.70
C VAL A 93 -6.31 8.39 -3.00
N ILE A 94 -5.60 7.42 -3.60
CA ILE A 94 -6.11 6.06 -3.85
C ILE A 94 -6.57 5.43 -2.52
N GLY A 95 -5.79 5.56 -1.45
CA GLY A 95 -6.12 5.03 -0.14
C GLY A 95 -7.40 5.61 0.43
N VAL A 96 -7.56 6.93 0.42
CA VAL A 96 -8.78 7.60 0.88
C VAL A 96 -9.98 7.16 0.05
N MET A 97 -9.85 7.11 -1.27
CA MET A 97 -10.91 6.60 -2.15
C MET A 97 -11.28 5.16 -1.80
N THR A 98 -10.31 4.30 -1.60
CA THR A 98 -10.53 2.89 -1.23
C THR A 98 -11.27 2.78 0.11
N VAL A 99 -10.85 3.54 1.12
CA VAL A 99 -11.52 3.56 2.44
C VAL A 99 -12.99 3.97 2.29
N MET A 100 -13.27 5.08 1.58
CA MET A 100 -14.63 5.57 1.39
C MET A 100 -15.51 4.57 0.62
N LEU A 101 -14.98 3.99 -0.43
CA LEU A 101 -15.69 3.04 -1.28
C LEU A 101 -15.99 1.73 -0.54
N TRP A 102 -15.03 1.19 0.22
CA TRP A 102 -15.24 0.01 1.03
C TRP A 102 -16.16 0.26 2.21
N PHE A 103 -16.06 1.42 2.87
CA PHE A 103 -17.00 1.81 3.93
C PHE A 103 -18.43 1.82 3.42
N LYS A 104 -18.67 2.41 2.24
CA LYS A 104 -20.00 2.48 1.63
C LYS A 104 -20.51 1.10 1.18
N SER A 105 -19.65 0.30 0.54
CA SER A 105 -20.06 -0.97 -0.08
C SER A 105 -20.14 -2.15 0.90
N ALA A 106 -19.26 -2.20 1.91
CA ALA A 106 -19.15 -3.33 2.82
C ALA A 106 -19.90 -3.14 4.13
N LYS A 107 -20.71 -2.10 4.27
CA LYS A 107 -21.42 -1.76 5.53
C LYS A 107 -22.27 -2.91 6.07
N ASP A 108 -22.96 -3.60 5.18
CA ASP A 108 -23.89 -4.69 5.53
C ASP A 108 -23.29 -6.09 5.31
N ASP A 109 -22.04 -6.16 4.90
CA ASP A 109 -21.34 -7.39 4.56
C ASP A 109 -20.52 -7.90 5.74
N LYS A 110 -21.05 -8.84 6.51
CA LYS A 110 -20.44 -9.37 7.75
C LYS A 110 -18.92 -9.69 7.61
N PRO A 111 -18.43 -10.47 6.62
CA PRO A 111 -17.02 -10.82 6.55
C PRO A 111 -16.11 -9.64 6.20
N LEU A 112 -16.59 -8.67 5.42
CA LEU A 112 -15.78 -7.54 4.92
C LEU A 112 -16.11 -6.20 5.59
N LYS A 113 -16.97 -6.19 6.60
CA LYS A 113 -17.40 -4.99 7.32
C LYS A 113 -16.24 -4.13 7.81
N PHE A 114 -15.14 -4.75 8.21
CA PHE A 114 -13.95 -4.06 8.74
C PHE A 114 -12.84 -3.84 7.71
N ALA A 115 -13.07 -4.14 6.42
CA ALA A 115 -12.06 -3.94 5.38
C ALA A 115 -11.59 -2.48 5.30
N TRP A 116 -12.52 -1.52 5.38
CA TRP A 116 -12.21 -0.09 5.43
C TRP A 116 -11.30 0.28 6.62
N LEU A 117 -11.55 -0.32 7.78
CA LEU A 117 -10.77 -0.07 9.00
C LEU A 117 -9.33 -0.60 8.85
N ALA A 118 -9.17 -1.81 8.31
CA ALA A 118 -7.84 -2.39 8.06
C ALA A 118 -7.03 -1.53 7.08
N VAL A 119 -7.67 -1.01 6.03
CA VAL A 119 -7.03 -0.07 5.08
C VAL A 119 -6.66 1.23 5.79
N THR A 120 -7.56 1.81 6.57
CA THR A 120 -7.30 3.06 7.32
C THR A 120 -6.11 2.89 8.28
N LEU A 121 -6.08 1.81 9.06
CA LEU A 121 -4.98 1.51 9.97
C LEU A 121 -3.67 1.28 9.21
N SER A 122 -3.71 0.59 8.07
CA SER A 122 -2.53 0.42 7.22
C SER A 122 -1.94 1.77 6.77
N PHE A 123 -2.78 2.73 6.40
CA PHE A 123 -2.33 4.09 6.06
C PHE A 123 -1.85 4.87 7.29
N ALA A 124 -2.53 4.74 8.43
CA ALA A 124 -2.13 5.39 9.67
C ALA A 124 -0.71 4.97 10.12
N PHE A 125 -0.34 3.69 9.93
CA PHE A 125 1.02 3.23 10.19
C PHE A 125 2.01 3.63 9.10
N TYR A 126 1.55 3.80 7.86
CA TYR A 126 2.43 4.12 6.73
C TYR A 126 2.85 5.58 6.67
N LEU A 127 1.93 6.52 6.97
CA LEU A 127 2.21 7.95 6.88
C LEU A 127 3.40 8.40 7.75
N PRO A 128 3.50 8.00 9.04
CA PRO A 128 4.66 8.33 9.85
C PRO A 128 5.98 7.79 9.26
N VAL A 129 5.94 6.60 8.68
CA VAL A 129 7.14 6.02 8.05
C VAL A 129 7.61 6.86 6.88
N VAL A 130 6.70 7.34 6.03
CA VAL A 130 7.06 8.19 4.88
C VAL A 130 7.65 9.52 5.33
N LEU A 131 7.09 10.12 6.38
CA LEU A 131 7.45 11.48 6.81
C LEU A 131 8.68 11.53 7.71
N TRP A 132 8.85 10.57 8.61
CA TRP A 132 9.83 10.67 9.71
C TRP A 132 10.85 9.54 9.77
N SER A 133 10.78 8.51 8.94
CA SER A 133 11.72 7.38 9.01
C SER A 133 13.18 7.77 8.75
N GLN A 134 13.42 8.89 8.06
CA GLN A 134 14.75 9.42 7.85
C GLN A 134 15.34 10.07 9.12
N MET A 135 14.49 10.72 9.92
CA MET A 135 14.90 11.37 11.17
C MET A 135 14.99 10.36 12.32
N LEU A 136 14.05 9.43 12.39
CA LEU A 136 13.93 8.43 13.44
C LEU A 136 13.76 7.03 12.82
N PRO A 137 14.85 6.26 12.63
CA PRO A 137 14.81 4.94 12.01
C PRO A 137 13.88 3.94 12.70
N ILE A 138 13.62 4.09 13.99
CA ILE A 138 12.70 3.25 14.76
C ILE A 138 11.26 3.31 14.22
N ILE A 139 10.87 4.44 13.61
CA ILE A 139 9.55 4.60 12.97
C ILE A 139 9.37 3.60 11.80
N GLY A 140 10.46 3.17 11.18
CA GLY A 140 10.43 2.12 10.16
C GLY A 140 9.81 0.80 10.67
N MET A 141 9.85 0.53 11.97
CA MET A 141 9.21 -0.66 12.57
C MET A 141 7.68 -0.64 12.44
N LEU A 142 7.05 0.52 12.19
CA LEU A 142 5.62 0.62 11.90
C LEU A 142 5.21 -0.10 10.61
N MET A 143 6.17 -0.50 9.78
CA MET A 143 5.90 -1.39 8.63
C MET A 143 5.41 -2.78 9.07
N LEU A 144 5.78 -3.28 10.25
CA LEU A 144 5.31 -4.56 10.77
C LEU A 144 3.80 -4.56 11.04
N PRO A 145 3.24 -3.67 11.88
CA PRO A 145 1.79 -3.61 12.09
C PRO A 145 1.02 -3.30 10.80
N LYS A 146 1.60 -2.50 9.89
CA LYS A 146 1.03 -2.30 8.56
C LYS A 146 0.86 -3.63 7.80
N THR A 147 1.88 -4.49 7.81
CA THR A 147 1.83 -5.80 7.17
C THR A 147 0.76 -6.70 7.81
N CYS A 148 0.58 -6.63 9.14
CA CYS A 148 -0.49 -7.33 9.83
C CYS A 148 -1.88 -6.92 9.32
N MET A 149 -2.08 -5.64 8.97
CA MET A 149 -3.34 -5.18 8.38
C MET A 149 -3.62 -5.81 7.02
N TYR A 150 -2.61 -6.02 6.17
CA TYR A 150 -2.77 -6.74 4.91
C TYR A 150 -3.09 -8.22 5.13
N ILE A 151 -2.46 -8.88 6.10
CA ILE A 151 -2.78 -10.26 6.46
C ILE A 151 -4.23 -10.34 6.92
N TRP A 152 -4.67 -9.41 7.75
CA TRP A 152 -6.06 -9.35 8.21
C TRP A 152 -7.05 -9.19 7.05
N LEU A 153 -6.74 -8.32 6.07
CA LEU A 153 -7.54 -8.18 4.84
C LEU A 153 -7.63 -9.51 4.08
N ILE A 154 -6.51 -10.18 3.87
CA ILE A 154 -6.46 -11.48 3.18
C ILE A 154 -7.32 -12.53 3.92
N VAL A 155 -7.24 -12.59 5.25
CA VAL A 155 -8.06 -13.49 6.07
C VAL A 155 -9.54 -13.19 5.91
N MET A 156 -9.94 -11.90 5.90
CA MET A 156 -11.34 -11.51 5.65
C MET A 156 -11.84 -11.99 4.28
N PHE A 157 -11.05 -11.80 3.23
CA PHE A 157 -11.39 -12.28 1.89
C PHE A 157 -11.47 -13.82 1.82
N LYS A 158 -10.56 -14.53 2.50
CA LYS A 158 -10.56 -16.00 2.55
C LYS A 158 -11.74 -16.57 3.32
N SER A 159 -12.14 -15.95 4.42
CA SER A 159 -13.29 -16.39 5.21
C SER A 159 -14.59 -16.30 4.42
N GLU A 160 -14.69 -15.33 3.55
CA GLU A 160 -15.79 -15.18 2.60
C GLU A 160 -15.87 -16.32 1.58
N GLY A 161 -14.72 -16.68 0.97
CA GLY A 161 -14.66 -17.77 -0.01
C GLY A 161 -15.18 -19.10 0.58
N ARG A 162 -14.88 -19.39 1.86
CA ARG A 162 -15.40 -20.56 2.56
C ARG A 162 -16.89 -20.51 2.80
N SER A 163 -17.43 -19.36 3.14
CA SER A 163 -18.88 -19.20 3.37
C SER A 163 -19.70 -19.46 2.11
N LYS A 164 -19.19 -19.13 0.93
CA LYS A 164 -19.85 -19.43 -0.35
C LYS A 164 -19.78 -20.90 -0.73
N GLN A 165 -18.69 -21.59 -0.43
CA GLN A 165 -18.54 -23.03 -0.71
C GLN A 165 -19.42 -23.91 0.18
N SER A 166 -19.77 -23.47 1.37
CA SER A 166 -20.67 -24.23 2.28
C SER A 166 -22.15 -24.07 1.93
N LEU A 167 -22.49 -23.22 0.97
CA LEU A 167 -23.88 -22.96 0.51
C LEU A 167 -24.16 -23.60 -0.86
N LEU A 168 -23.18 -24.25 -1.48
CA LEU A 168 -23.28 -25.05 -2.71
C LEU A 168 -23.26 -26.55 -2.38
#